data_bbe2fc898943ee25b366fbf91cbdb115
#
_entry.id   bbe2fc898943ee25b366fbf91cbdb115
#
_cell.length_a   1.000
_cell.length_b   1.000
_cell.length_c   1.000
_cell.angle_alpha   90.00
_cell.angle_beta   90.00
_cell.angle_gamma   90.00
#
_symmetry.space_group_name_H-M   'P 1'
#
loop_
_entity.id
_entity.type
_entity.pdbx_description
1 polymer ?
#
loop_
_entity_poly.entity_id
_entity_poly.type
_entity_poly.pdbx_seq_one_letter_code
_entity_poly.pdbx_strand_id
1 'polypeptide(L)'
;MEFLITIFHFHNGNDIDKVIFGKKLNENKINEDIRIFPSGELTKNGGIQEKYLKINLKNNNDFNLDLLSDFLSHRLSQIDDADSLKIGNNKVALKKDEIKKALQIHLSEI
;
A
#
# COMPACT_ATOMS: atom_id res chain seq x y z
N MET A 1 -6.18 -10.67 -9.72
CA MET A 1 -6.11 -11.11 -8.33
C MET A 1 -6.27 -9.92 -7.39
N GLU A 2 -6.80 -10.17 -6.22
CA GLU A 2 -6.96 -9.14 -5.19
C GLU A 2 -6.21 -9.56 -3.93
N PHE A 3 -5.58 -8.59 -3.27
CA PHE A 3 -4.93 -8.83 -1.99
C PHE A 3 -4.93 -7.55 -1.15
N LEU A 4 -4.80 -7.70 0.17
CA LEU A 4 -4.73 -6.58 1.10
C LEU A 4 -3.28 -6.28 1.43
N ILE A 5 -2.99 -4.98 1.58
CA ILE A 5 -1.78 -4.52 2.23
C ILE A 5 -2.16 -3.69 3.44
N THR A 6 -1.29 -3.70 4.45
CA THR A 6 -1.49 -2.94 5.68
C THR A 6 -0.45 -1.84 5.76
N ILE A 7 -0.91 -0.61 5.97
CA ILE A 7 -0.03 0.53 6.22
C ILE A 7 -0.05 0.81 7.72
N PHE A 8 1.11 0.81 8.36
CA PHE A 8 1.26 1.19 9.75
C PHE A 8 1.59 2.68 9.85
N HIS A 9 0.87 3.40 10.70
CA HIS A 9 1.03 4.85 10.83
C HIS A 9 0.76 5.30 12.26
N PHE A 10 1.20 6.52 12.62
CA PHE A 10 1.18 6.98 14.02
C PHE A 10 -0.04 7.81 14.39
N HIS A 11 -0.58 8.63 13.51
CA HIS A 11 -1.60 9.60 13.87
C HIS A 11 -2.88 9.45 13.08
N ASN A 12 -2.98 10.11 11.94
CA ASN A 12 -4.24 10.29 11.24
C ASN A 12 -4.21 9.62 9.87
N GLY A 13 -5.02 8.58 9.71
CA GLY A 13 -5.16 7.88 8.43
C GLY A 13 -5.65 8.74 7.28
N ASN A 14 -6.19 9.94 7.55
CA ASN A 14 -6.64 10.84 6.49
C ASN A 14 -5.50 11.33 5.61
N ASP A 15 -4.28 11.48 6.15
CA ASP A 15 -3.13 11.86 5.35
C ASP A 15 -2.74 10.76 4.37
N ILE A 16 -2.89 9.50 4.77
CA ILE A 16 -2.67 8.35 3.91
C ILE A 16 -3.69 8.35 2.77
N ASP A 17 -4.97 8.57 3.08
CA ASP A 17 -6.01 8.63 2.06
C ASP A 17 -5.74 9.73 1.04
N LYS A 18 -5.29 10.90 1.49
CA LYS A 18 -4.97 12.03 0.60
C LYS A 18 -3.83 11.71 -0.36
N VAL A 19 -2.75 11.09 0.11
CA VAL A 19 -1.59 10.80 -0.74
C VAL A 19 -1.84 9.60 -1.67
N ILE A 20 -2.69 8.67 -1.29
CA ILE A 20 -3.01 7.49 -2.12
C ILE A 20 -4.16 7.79 -3.10
N PHE A 21 -5.23 8.41 -2.64
CA PHE A 21 -6.47 8.57 -3.44
C PHE A 21 -6.71 9.99 -3.93
N GLY A 22 -6.01 10.98 -3.38
CA GLY A 22 -6.28 12.38 -3.71
C GLY A 22 -7.68 12.80 -3.27
N LYS A 23 -8.36 13.59 -4.10
CA LYS A 23 -9.68 14.14 -3.76
C LYS A 23 -10.83 13.15 -3.88
N LYS A 24 -10.66 12.06 -4.62
CA LYS A 24 -11.74 11.11 -4.88
C LYS A 24 -11.89 10.02 -3.84
N LEU A 25 -10.94 9.81 -2.99
CA LEU A 25 -10.93 8.99 -1.76
C LEU A 25 -11.42 7.52 -1.85
N ASN A 26 -11.85 7.01 -2.98
CA ASN A 26 -12.43 5.66 -3.09
C ASN A 26 -11.75 4.76 -4.12
N GLU A 27 -10.87 5.29 -4.96
CA GLU A 27 -10.13 4.47 -5.92
C GLU A 27 -8.93 5.23 -6.47
N ASN A 28 -7.83 4.53 -6.70
CA ASN A 28 -6.75 5.02 -7.55
C ASN A 28 -6.42 3.97 -8.61
N LYS A 29 -6.50 4.37 -9.88
CA LYS A 29 -6.12 3.54 -11.02
C LYS A 29 -4.74 3.97 -11.49
N ILE A 30 -3.72 3.17 -11.20
CA ILE A 30 -2.35 3.45 -11.61
C ILE A 30 -2.19 3.23 -13.13
N ASN A 31 -2.74 2.12 -13.63
CA ASN A 31 -2.86 1.82 -15.05
C ASN A 31 -4.02 0.83 -15.27
N GLU A 32 -4.16 0.28 -16.46
CA GLU A 32 -5.25 -0.66 -16.76
C GLU A 32 -5.20 -1.93 -15.91
N ASP A 33 -4.03 -2.29 -15.40
CA ASP A 33 -3.82 -3.54 -14.66
C ASP A 33 -3.80 -3.36 -13.14
N ILE A 34 -3.68 -2.12 -12.63
CA ILE A 34 -3.46 -1.87 -11.20
C ILE A 34 -4.46 -0.86 -10.66
N ARG A 35 -5.30 -1.31 -9.72
CA ARG A 35 -6.23 -0.44 -9.01
C ARG A 35 -6.04 -0.60 -7.50
N ILE A 36 -6.19 0.49 -6.77
CA ILE A 36 -6.08 0.52 -5.31
C ILE A 36 -7.37 1.07 -4.74
N PHE A 37 -7.90 0.40 -3.72
CA PHE A 37 -9.13 0.78 -3.03
C PHE A 37 -8.88 0.88 -1.52
N PRO A 38 -9.54 1.82 -0.84
CA PRO A 38 -9.53 1.81 0.63
C PRO A 38 -10.27 0.58 1.13
N SER A 39 -9.76 -0.05 2.20
CA SER A 39 -10.33 -1.30 2.71
C SER A 39 -10.47 -1.29 4.24
N GLY A 40 -10.65 -0.13 4.84
CA GLY A 40 -10.87 0.00 6.26
C GLY A 40 -9.61 0.36 7.03
N GLU A 41 -9.77 0.41 8.34
CA GLU A 41 -8.70 0.77 9.25
C GLU A 41 -8.94 0.16 10.62
N LEU A 42 -7.88 0.01 11.41
CA LEU A 42 -7.94 -0.36 12.81
C LEU A 42 -7.31 0.74 13.63
N THR A 43 -8.12 1.42 14.44
CA THR A 43 -7.68 2.49 15.32
C THR A 43 -7.47 1.94 16.73
N LYS A 44 -6.29 2.20 17.29
CA LYS A 44 -5.93 1.78 18.65
C LYS A 44 -5.70 3.00 19.54
N ASN A 45 -5.95 2.85 20.83
CA ASN A 45 -5.66 3.90 21.82
C ASN A 45 -4.16 3.99 22.02
N GLY A 46 -3.55 4.97 21.37
CA GLY A 46 -2.10 5.17 21.38
C GLY A 46 -1.36 4.16 20.51
N GLY A 47 -0.12 4.47 20.17
CA GLY A 47 0.73 3.61 19.39
C GLY A 47 0.43 3.59 17.91
N ILE A 48 0.78 2.49 17.25
CA ILE A 48 0.69 2.36 15.82
C ILE A 48 -0.72 1.98 15.40
N GLN A 49 -1.27 2.72 14.44
CA GLN A 49 -2.55 2.46 13.81
C GLN A 49 -2.34 1.64 12.53
N GLU A 50 -3.41 1.02 12.03
CA GLU A 50 -3.37 0.23 10.79
C GLU A 50 -4.38 0.76 9.80
N LYS A 51 -3.95 0.91 8.55
CA LYS A 51 -4.80 1.27 7.42
C LYS A 51 -4.70 0.19 6.35
N TYR A 52 -5.83 -0.31 5.88
CA TYR A 52 -5.85 -1.40 4.91
C TYR A 52 -6.18 -0.87 3.52
N LEU A 53 -5.42 -1.33 2.53
CA LEU A 53 -5.69 -1.07 1.12
C LEU A 53 -5.89 -2.39 0.40
N LYS A 54 -6.86 -2.43 -0.49
CA LYS A 54 -7.06 -3.56 -1.40
C LYS A 54 -6.42 -3.24 -2.73
N ILE A 55 -5.55 -4.12 -3.18
CA ILE A 55 -4.90 -4.03 -4.48
C ILE A 55 -5.60 -5.00 -5.42
N ASN A 56 -6.04 -4.50 -6.57
CA ASN A 56 -6.52 -5.34 -7.67
C ASN A 56 -5.48 -5.30 -8.78
N LEU A 57 -4.86 -6.44 -9.04
CA LEU A 57 -3.75 -6.58 -9.97
C LEU A 57 -4.13 -7.61 -11.05
N LYS A 58 -4.36 -7.16 -12.28
CA LYS A 58 -4.74 -8.05 -13.38
C LYS A 58 -3.55 -8.79 -13.95
N ASN A 59 -2.38 -8.18 -13.93
CA ASN A 59 -1.15 -8.75 -14.46
C ASN A 59 -0.01 -8.44 -13.52
N ASN A 60 0.62 -9.48 -12.98
CA ASN A 60 1.69 -9.35 -11.99
C ASN A 60 3.10 -9.37 -12.64
N ASN A 61 3.22 -8.87 -13.87
CA ASN A 61 4.52 -8.78 -14.52
C ASN A 61 5.45 -7.81 -13.78
N ASP A 62 6.73 -7.87 -14.10
CA ASP A 62 7.76 -7.06 -13.43
C ASP A 62 7.49 -5.56 -13.56
N PHE A 63 7.02 -5.12 -14.72
CA PHE A 63 6.70 -3.71 -14.96
C PHE A 63 5.63 -3.21 -13.99
N ASN A 64 4.55 -3.96 -13.79
CA ASN A 64 3.47 -3.59 -12.89
C ASN A 64 3.89 -3.63 -11.43
N LEU A 65 4.71 -4.61 -11.03
CA LEU A 65 5.23 -4.66 -9.67
C LEU A 65 6.17 -3.48 -9.40
N ASP A 66 6.94 -3.09 -10.38
CA ASP A 66 7.82 -1.92 -10.29
C ASP A 66 7.00 -0.63 -10.12
N LEU A 67 5.96 -0.44 -10.96
CA LEU A 67 5.08 0.72 -10.87
C LEU A 67 4.37 0.80 -9.51
N LEU A 68 3.82 -0.30 -9.05
CA LEU A 68 3.11 -0.33 -7.76
C LEU A 68 4.05 -0.02 -6.60
N SER A 69 5.25 -0.60 -6.61
CA SER A 69 6.26 -0.38 -5.58
C SER A 69 6.70 1.08 -5.56
N ASP A 70 6.93 1.65 -6.73
CA ASP A 70 7.32 3.06 -6.87
C ASP A 70 6.21 3.98 -6.35
N PHE A 71 4.98 3.72 -6.75
CA PHE A 71 3.82 4.49 -6.31
C PHE A 71 3.69 4.50 -4.79
N LEU A 72 3.71 3.31 -4.18
CA LEU A 72 3.54 3.19 -2.72
C LEU A 72 4.68 3.85 -1.97
N SER A 73 5.93 3.59 -2.36
CA SER A 73 7.09 4.17 -1.68
C SER A 73 7.11 5.69 -1.80
N HIS A 74 6.86 6.21 -3.00
CA HIS A 74 6.88 7.64 -3.26
C HIS A 74 5.78 8.37 -2.49
N ARG A 75 4.55 7.88 -2.57
CA ARG A 75 3.40 8.54 -1.94
C ARG A 75 3.47 8.48 -0.42
N LEU A 76 3.78 7.31 0.14
CA LEU A 76 3.81 7.16 1.60
C LEU A 76 5.02 7.86 2.24
N SER A 77 6.13 8.00 1.53
CA SER A 77 7.28 8.73 2.05
C SER A 77 7.08 10.25 2.11
N GLN A 78 6.00 10.77 1.50
CA GLN A 78 5.67 12.20 1.56
C GLN A 78 5.06 12.62 2.91
N ILE A 79 4.69 11.69 3.74
CA ILE A 79 4.07 11.97 5.04
C ILE A 79 4.89 11.33 6.17
N ASP A 80 5.06 12.07 7.26
CA ASP A 80 5.83 11.60 8.40
C ASP A 80 5.09 10.52 9.20
N ASP A 81 3.78 10.46 9.08
CA ASP A 81 2.94 9.55 9.86
C ASP A 81 3.04 8.10 9.41
N ALA A 82 3.39 7.83 8.17
CA ALA A 82 3.54 6.47 7.66
C ALA A 82 4.87 5.87 8.12
N ASP A 83 4.80 4.68 8.72
CA ASP A 83 5.96 3.99 9.29
C ASP A 83 6.47 2.88 8.36
N SER A 84 5.59 1.98 7.99
CA SER A 84 5.96 0.78 7.26
C SER A 84 4.73 0.19 6.60
N LEU A 85 4.93 -0.85 5.78
CA LEU A 85 3.82 -1.65 5.26
C LEU A 85 4.02 -3.14 5.44
N LYS A 86 2.90 -3.86 5.42
CA LYS A 86 2.90 -5.30 5.47
C LYS A 86 2.22 -5.84 4.21
N ILE A 87 2.91 -6.75 3.53
CA ILE A 87 2.42 -7.45 2.35
C ILE A 87 2.54 -8.94 2.62
N GLY A 88 1.41 -9.65 2.66
CA GLY A 88 1.40 -11.02 3.15
C GLY A 88 1.90 -11.07 4.59
N ASN A 89 2.94 -11.84 4.85
CA ASN A 89 3.56 -11.95 6.17
C ASN A 89 4.81 -11.07 6.34
N ASN A 90 5.13 -10.24 5.33
CA ASN A 90 6.36 -9.46 5.32
C ASN A 90 6.08 -7.99 5.65
N LYS A 91 6.64 -7.53 6.77
CA LYS A 91 6.63 -6.12 7.13
C LYS A 91 7.92 -5.48 6.60
N VAL A 92 7.78 -4.41 5.82
CA VAL A 92 8.91 -3.77 5.14
C VAL A 92 8.88 -2.25 5.33
N ALA A 93 10.05 -1.64 5.19
CA ALA A 93 10.16 -0.18 5.18
C ALA A 93 9.55 0.38 3.89
N LEU A 94 9.29 1.70 3.89
CA LEU A 94 8.69 2.40 2.75
C LEU A 94 9.73 2.70 1.66
N LYS A 95 10.42 1.66 1.21
CA LYS A 95 11.44 1.72 0.18
C LYS A 95 11.01 0.87 -1.01
N LYS A 96 11.18 1.41 -2.20
CA LYS A 96 10.74 0.75 -3.44
C LYS A 96 11.24 -0.69 -3.56
N ASP A 97 12.53 -0.92 -3.34
CA ASP A 97 13.12 -2.24 -3.54
C ASP A 97 12.59 -3.27 -2.52
N GLU A 98 12.39 -2.84 -1.28
CA GLU A 98 11.82 -3.70 -0.24
C GLU A 98 10.37 -4.04 -0.50
N ILE A 99 9.58 -3.05 -0.94
CA ILE A 99 8.18 -3.24 -1.30
C ILE A 99 8.06 -4.19 -2.49
N LYS A 100 8.86 -3.97 -3.53
CA LYS A 100 8.84 -4.81 -4.73
C LYS A 100 9.17 -6.26 -4.40
N LYS A 101 10.20 -6.48 -3.57
CA LYS A 101 10.57 -7.82 -3.14
C LYS A 101 9.46 -8.50 -2.35
N ALA A 102 8.81 -7.78 -1.44
CA ALA A 102 7.69 -8.32 -0.67
C ALA A 102 6.50 -8.68 -1.57
N LEU A 103 6.21 -7.87 -2.58
CA LEU A 103 5.19 -8.17 -3.58
C LEU A 103 5.54 -9.45 -4.35
N GLN A 104 6.77 -9.57 -4.81
CA GLN A 104 7.23 -10.76 -5.54
C GLN A 104 7.07 -12.03 -4.70
N ILE A 105 7.47 -11.98 -3.44
CA ILE A 105 7.35 -13.12 -2.52
C ILE A 105 5.87 -13.47 -2.31
N HIS A 106 5.04 -12.49 -1.98
CA HIS A 106 3.61 -12.72 -1.71
C HIS A 106 2.90 -13.32 -2.93
N LEU A 107 3.14 -12.77 -4.11
CA LEU A 107 2.47 -13.20 -5.34
C LEU A 107 2.97 -14.56 -5.84
N SER A 108 4.17 -14.97 -5.47
CA SER A 108 4.68 -16.30 -5.80
C SER A 108 4.13 -17.39 -4.87
N GLU A 109 3.56 -17.03 -3.72
CA GLU A 109 3.00 -17.95 -2.74
C GLU A 109 1.50 -18.23 -2.94
N ILE A 110 0.87 -17.53 -3.87
CA ILE A 110 -0.57 -17.66 -4.13
C ILE A 110 -0.85 -18.77 -5.14
#